data_3d7d38f84e35d4a8e8d98a1f6a7ca664
#
_entry.id   3d7d38f84e35d4a8e8d98a1f6a7ca664
#
_cell.length_a   1.000
_cell.length_b   1.000
_cell.length_c   1.000
_cell.angle_alpha   90.00
_cell.angle_beta   90.00
_cell.angle_gamma   90.00
#
_symmetry.space_group_name_H-M   'P 1'
#
loop_
_entity.id
_entity.type
_entity.pdbx_description
1 polymer ?
#
loop_
_entity_poly.entity_id
_entity_poly.type
_entity_poly.pdbx_seq_one_letter_code
_entity_poly.pdbx_strand_id
1 'polypeptide(L)'
;MAAGSRWVPTRRDMIWIDCNPQAGREMKDVHPLLVLSPRDFNERTGIVIGLPMTTASYNDTNPFAIKLVGPRGAVSYILAHQPKSFDWRARAAKRHPWGQVPPEPFALACETLNQIIEIGA
;
A
#
# COMPACT_ATOMS: atom_id res chain seq x y z
N MET A 1 4.48 -8.09 -27.27
CA MET A 1 4.02 -7.76 -26.80
C MET A 1 3.40 -7.37 -26.36
N ALA A 2 3.81 -7.79 -26.36
CA ALA A 2 3.13 -7.30 -25.97
C ALA A 2 2.18 -6.55 -25.50
N ALA A 3 1.21 -6.24 -26.15
CA ALA A 3 0.22 -5.36 -25.61
C ALA A 3 -0.34 -5.89 -24.29
N GLY A 4 -0.43 -7.20 -24.18
CA GLY A 4 -0.91 -7.83 -22.96
C GLY A 4 0.05 -7.79 -21.78
N SER A 5 1.26 -7.28 -21.99
CA SER A 5 2.28 -7.29 -20.95
C SER A 5 2.23 -6.07 -20.03
N ARG A 6 1.21 -5.25 -20.17
CA ARG A 6 1.07 -4.10 -19.28
C ARG A 6 0.89 -4.54 -17.84
N TRP A 7 1.71 -3.98 -16.98
CA TRP A 7 1.60 -4.22 -15.57
C TRP A 7 0.39 -3.48 -14.98
N VAL A 8 -0.34 -4.16 -14.13
CA VAL A 8 -1.44 -3.58 -13.34
C VAL A 8 -1.20 -3.99 -11.89
N PRO A 9 -1.29 -3.06 -10.94
CA PRO A 9 -1.15 -3.43 -9.54
C PRO A 9 -2.21 -4.44 -9.12
N THR A 10 -1.83 -5.39 -8.28
CA THR A 10 -2.78 -6.37 -7.75
C THR A 10 -2.67 -6.42 -6.23
N ARG A 11 -3.69 -7.00 -5.60
CA ARG A 11 -3.74 -7.14 -4.14
C ARG A 11 -2.46 -7.77 -3.61
N ARG A 12 -1.94 -7.19 -2.54
CA ARG A 12 -0.72 -7.59 -1.85
C ARG A 12 0.55 -7.05 -2.47
N ASP A 13 0.48 -6.46 -3.65
CA ASP A 13 1.66 -5.80 -4.22
C ASP A 13 2.11 -4.64 -3.35
N MET A 14 3.42 -4.45 -3.24
CA MET A 14 3.98 -3.16 -2.85
C MET A 14 4.27 -2.39 -4.12
N ILE A 15 3.90 -1.12 -4.13
CA ILE A 15 4.15 -0.24 -5.26
C ILE A 15 4.70 1.10 -4.76
N TRP A 16 5.45 1.77 -5.62
CA TRP A 16 5.75 3.17 -5.43
C TRP A 16 4.62 4.00 -5.99
N ILE A 17 4.18 5.01 -5.25
CA ILE A 17 3.12 5.91 -5.70
C ILE A 17 3.49 7.35 -5.33
N ASP A 18 3.23 8.28 -6.25
CA ASP A 18 3.41 9.70 -5.98
C ASP A 18 2.22 10.21 -5.19
N CYS A 19 2.45 10.59 -3.95
CA CYS A 19 1.41 11.02 -3.02
C CYS A 19 1.11 12.52 -3.09
N ASN A 20 1.80 13.25 -3.94
CA ASN A 20 1.55 14.68 -4.11
C ASN A 20 0.31 14.93 -4.99
N PRO A 21 -0.42 16.02 -4.77
CA PRO A 21 -0.31 16.91 -3.62
C PRO A 21 -0.87 16.26 -2.36
N GLN A 22 -0.39 16.71 -1.22
CA GLN A 22 -0.87 16.22 0.07
C GLN A 22 -1.40 17.41 0.89
N ALA A 23 -2.18 17.12 1.92
CA ALA A 23 -2.74 18.11 2.81
C ALA A 23 -2.46 17.73 4.26
N GLY A 24 -2.05 18.71 5.05
CA GLY A 24 -1.81 18.52 6.47
C GLY A 24 -0.78 17.44 6.76
N ARG A 25 -1.20 16.42 7.49
CA ARG A 25 -0.33 15.34 7.94
C ARG A 25 -0.29 14.15 7.00
N GLU A 26 -0.90 14.27 5.83
CA GLU A 26 -0.86 13.19 4.86
C GLU A 26 0.55 13.06 4.29
N MET A 27 0.85 11.86 3.81
CA MET A 27 2.12 11.60 3.15
C MET A 27 2.26 12.40 1.87
N LYS A 28 3.49 12.82 1.58
CA LYS A 28 3.84 13.55 0.36
C LYS A 28 4.99 12.81 -0.34
N ASP A 29 5.27 13.24 -1.56
CA ASP A 29 6.31 12.67 -2.39
C ASP A 29 6.02 11.20 -2.74
N VAL A 30 7.01 10.48 -3.25
CA VAL A 30 6.87 9.08 -3.63
C VAL A 30 7.06 8.20 -2.41
N HIS A 31 6.07 7.36 -2.13
CA HIS A 31 6.10 6.44 -1.00
C HIS A 31 5.65 5.05 -1.40
N PRO A 32 6.06 4.02 -0.65
CA PRO A 32 5.50 2.69 -0.87
C PRO A 32 4.04 2.64 -0.43
N LEU A 33 3.26 1.86 -1.14
CA LEU A 33 1.86 1.60 -0.83
C LEU A 33 1.62 0.10 -0.91
N LEU A 34 0.95 -0.45 0.10
CA LEU A 34 0.45 -1.82 0.05
C LEU A 34 -0.91 -1.81 -0.64
N VAL A 35 -1.03 -2.53 -1.75
CA VAL A 35 -2.27 -2.59 -2.52
C VAL A 35 -3.25 -3.56 -1.87
N LEU A 36 -4.46 -3.10 -1.62
CA LEU A 36 -5.55 -3.91 -1.07
C LEU A 36 -6.56 -4.31 -2.13
N SER A 37 -6.78 -3.46 -3.14
CA SER A 37 -7.80 -3.70 -4.16
C SER A 37 -7.30 -4.69 -5.22
N PRO A 38 -8.21 -5.54 -5.75
CA PRO A 38 -7.83 -6.57 -6.70
C PRO A 38 -7.51 -5.99 -8.08
N ARG A 39 -6.76 -6.77 -8.86
CA ARG A 39 -6.28 -6.38 -10.17
C ARG A 39 -7.40 -5.92 -11.11
N ASP A 40 -8.52 -6.64 -11.15
CA ASP A 40 -9.64 -6.27 -12.01
C ASP A 40 -10.17 -4.89 -11.70
N PHE A 41 -10.35 -4.58 -10.43
CA PHE A 41 -10.80 -3.27 -10.01
C PHE A 41 -9.78 -2.19 -10.43
N ASN A 42 -8.52 -2.45 -10.18
CA ASN A 42 -7.46 -1.49 -10.47
C ASN A 42 -7.34 -1.21 -11.97
N GLU A 43 -7.50 -2.24 -12.77
CA GLU A 43 -7.44 -2.10 -14.22
C GLU A 43 -8.64 -1.35 -14.77
N ARG A 44 -9.84 -1.73 -14.34
CA ARG A 44 -11.08 -1.16 -14.87
C ARG A 44 -11.31 0.28 -14.45
N THR A 45 -10.93 0.62 -13.24
CA THR A 45 -11.19 1.97 -12.71
C THR A 45 -10.02 2.93 -12.86
N GLY A 46 -8.80 2.40 -12.99
CA GLY A 46 -7.60 3.22 -12.91
C GLY A 46 -7.30 3.66 -11.47
N ILE A 47 -8.04 3.13 -10.51
CA ILE A 47 -7.88 3.46 -9.09
C ILE A 47 -7.26 2.27 -8.37
N VAL A 48 -6.39 2.56 -7.40
CA VAL A 48 -5.88 1.57 -6.44
C VAL A 48 -6.26 2.03 -5.05
N ILE A 49 -6.71 1.09 -4.21
CA ILE A 49 -6.98 1.36 -2.80
C ILE A 49 -5.93 0.61 -2.00
N GLY A 50 -5.27 1.30 -1.08
CA GLY A 50 -4.21 0.68 -0.32
C GLY A 50 -3.86 1.40 0.95
N LEU A 51 -2.79 0.91 1.59
CA LEU A 51 -2.29 1.42 2.85
C LEU A 51 -0.88 1.95 2.65
N PRO A 52 -0.61 3.20 3.02
CA PRO A 52 0.73 3.75 2.87
C PRO A 52 1.71 3.05 3.81
N MET A 53 2.97 3.02 3.40
CA MET A 53 4.06 2.43 4.18
C MET A 53 5.12 3.48 4.42
N THR A 54 5.82 3.36 5.55
CA THR A 54 6.85 4.32 5.94
C THR A 54 7.97 3.62 6.69
N THR A 55 9.17 4.20 6.65
CA THR A 55 10.30 3.72 7.44
C THR A 55 10.44 4.48 8.76
N ALA A 56 9.57 5.45 9.03
CA ALA A 56 9.67 6.28 10.22
C ALA A 56 9.55 5.45 11.50
N SER A 57 10.63 5.39 12.28
CA SER A 57 10.76 4.48 13.41
C SER A 57 9.83 4.78 14.58
N TYR A 58 9.27 5.99 14.68
CA TYR A 58 8.30 6.28 15.73
C TYR A 58 7.06 5.40 15.63
N ASN A 59 6.83 4.79 14.46
CA ASN A 59 5.71 3.88 14.27
C ASN A 59 5.89 2.54 15.01
N ASP A 60 7.05 2.29 15.58
CA ASP A 60 7.28 1.07 16.37
C ASP A 60 6.34 1.00 17.59
N THR A 61 5.84 2.15 18.06
CA THR A 61 4.88 2.22 19.15
C THR A 61 3.47 2.57 18.69
N ASN A 62 3.24 2.67 17.39
CA ASN A 62 1.93 2.97 16.84
C ASN A 62 1.11 1.68 16.77
N PRO A 63 -0.01 1.58 17.52
CA PRO A 63 -0.79 0.32 17.57
C PRO A 63 -1.46 -0.03 16.23
N PHE A 64 -1.55 0.91 15.30
CA PHE A 64 -2.16 0.68 13.99
C PHE A 64 -1.14 0.41 12.89
N ALA A 65 0.15 0.44 13.23
CA ALA A 65 1.21 0.19 12.26
C ALA A 65 1.63 -1.28 12.33
N ILE A 66 1.72 -1.91 11.18
CA ILE A 66 2.16 -3.30 11.07
C ILE A 66 3.62 -3.30 10.62
N LYS A 67 4.49 -3.80 11.47
CA LYS A 67 5.92 -3.85 11.17
C LYS A 67 6.22 -4.93 10.13
N LEU A 68 6.99 -4.57 9.13
CA LEU A 68 7.43 -5.46 8.08
C LEU A 68 8.95 -5.41 8.01
N VAL A 69 9.60 -6.56 8.11
CA VAL A 69 11.04 -6.67 7.94
C VAL A 69 11.30 -7.19 6.52
N GLY A 70 11.92 -6.36 5.73
CA GLY A 70 12.24 -6.69 4.34
C GLY A 70 13.65 -7.22 4.18
N PRO A 71 14.13 -7.26 2.93
CA PRO A 71 15.47 -7.75 2.65
C PRO A 71 16.54 -7.01 3.46
N ARG A 72 17.56 -7.77 3.89
CA ARG A 72 18.69 -7.23 4.65
C ARG A 72 18.31 -6.56 5.96
N GLY A 73 17.17 -6.96 6.53
CA GLY A 73 16.72 -6.41 7.80
C GLY A 73 16.11 -5.02 7.73
N ALA A 74 15.86 -4.51 6.53
CA ALA A 74 15.23 -3.20 6.37
C ALA A 74 13.81 -3.24 6.94
N VAL A 75 13.46 -2.23 7.75
CA VAL A 75 12.17 -2.19 8.43
C VAL A 75 11.27 -1.15 7.80
N SER A 76 10.02 -1.52 7.57
CA SER A 76 8.97 -0.63 7.12
C SER A 76 7.73 -0.87 7.96
N TYR A 77 6.81 0.09 7.94
CA TYR A 77 5.55 0.01 8.69
C TYR A 77 4.39 0.24 7.74
N ILE A 78 3.41 -0.66 7.79
CA ILE A 78 2.16 -0.51 7.05
C ILE A 78 1.19 0.25 7.94
N LEU A 79 0.72 1.40 7.47
CA LEU A 79 -0.15 2.26 8.27
C LEU A 79 -1.61 1.87 8.03
N ALA A 80 -2.09 0.91 8.80
CA ALA A 80 -3.41 0.33 8.60
C ALA A 80 -4.57 1.29 8.90
N HIS A 81 -4.29 2.40 9.56
CA HIS A 81 -5.29 3.43 9.90
C HIS A 81 -5.39 4.54 8.86
N GLN A 82 -4.69 4.44 7.74
CA GLN A 82 -4.65 5.49 6.72
C GLN A 82 -4.95 4.97 5.32
N PRO A 83 -6.08 4.28 5.12
CA PRO A 83 -6.40 3.81 3.76
C PRO A 83 -6.56 4.98 2.81
N LYS A 84 -6.03 4.82 1.60
CA LYS A 84 -6.06 5.85 0.58
C LYS A 84 -6.38 5.24 -0.77
N SER A 85 -6.95 6.05 -1.65
CA SER A 85 -7.15 5.68 -3.04
C SER A 85 -6.40 6.65 -3.94
N PHE A 86 -5.81 6.13 -5.00
CA PHE A 86 -5.02 6.91 -5.94
C PHE A 86 -5.31 6.49 -7.36
N ASP A 87 -5.24 7.44 -8.29
CA ASP A 87 -5.17 7.12 -9.71
C ASP A 87 -3.75 6.63 -9.99
N TRP A 88 -3.59 5.31 -10.06
CA TRP A 88 -2.26 4.73 -10.13
C TRP A 88 -1.53 5.01 -11.45
N ARG A 89 -2.27 5.27 -12.53
CA ARG A 89 -1.65 5.64 -13.79
C ARG A 89 -1.16 7.09 -13.75
N ALA A 90 -2.02 8.00 -13.33
CA ALA A 90 -1.68 9.42 -13.26
C ALA A 90 -0.55 9.68 -12.26
N ARG A 91 -0.48 8.87 -11.21
CA ARG A 91 0.55 9.03 -10.17
C ARG A 91 1.76 8.15 -10.39
N ALA A 92 1.95 7.67 -11.60
CA ALA A 92 3.15 6.97 -12.04
C ALA A 92 3.53 5.79 -11.14
N ALA A 93 2.55 4.96 -10.79
CA ALA A 93 2.79 3.80 -9.95
C ALA A 93 3.81 2.86 -10.59
N LYS A 94 4.71 2.33 -9.77
CA LYS A 94 5.76 1.39 -10.20
C LYS A 94 5.87 0.27 -9.20
N ARG A 95 6.34 -0.89 -9.66
CA ARG A 95 6.62 -2.01 -8.75
C ARG A 95 7.68 -1.62 -7.74
N HIS A 96 7.44 -1.97 -6.48
CA HIS A 96 8.46 -1.87 -5.45
C HIS A 96 9.36 -3.12 -5.52
N PRO A 97 10.68 -2.96 -5.29
CA PRO A 97 11.59 -4.11 -5.39
C PRO A 97 11.32 -5.24 -4.41
N TRP A 98 10.61 -4.99 -3.32
CA TRP A 98 10.25 -6.04 -2.38
C TRP A 98 9.12 -6.95 -2.88
N GLY A 99 8.46 -6.59 -3.98
CA GLY A 99 7.43 -7.41 -4.59
C GLY A 99 6.12 -7.37 -3.82
N GLN A 100 5.75 -8.47 -3.20
CA GLN A 100 4.51 -8.57 -2.43
C GLN A 100 4.77 -8.64 -0.94
N VAL A 101 3.87 -8.06 -0.17
CA VAL A 101 3.89 -8.22 1.29
C VAL A 101 3.58 -9.68 1.62
N PRO A 102 4.37 -10.33 2.50
CA PRO A 102 4.09 -11.70 2.89
C PRO A 102 2.67 -11.88 3.46
N PRO A 103 2.09 -13.09 3.35
CA PRO A 103 0.71 -13.32 3.78
C PRO A 103 0.40 -12.93 5.21
N GLU A 104 1.32 -13.17 6.14
CA GLU A 104 1.08 -12.92 7.56
C GLU A 104 0.93 -11.45 7.90
N PRO A 105 1.90 -10.57 7.59
CA PRO A 105 1.71 -9.14 7.83
C PRO A 105 0.58 -8.55 6.99
N PHE A 106 0.33 -9.08 5.79
CA PHE A 106 -0.80 -8.64 4.99
C PHE A 106 -2.13 -8.92 5.71
N ALA A 107 -2.31 -10.13 6.20
CA ALA A 107 -3.52 -10.51 6.93
C ALA A 107 -3.72 -9.64 8.16
N LEU A 108 -2.64 -9.36 8.88
CA LEU A 108 -2.69 -8.52 10.08
C LEU A 108 -3.09 -7.08 9.74
N ALA A 109 -2.57 -6.55 8.65
CA ALA A 109 -2.94 -5.21 8.18
C ALA A 109 -4.42 -5.13 7.83
N CYS A 110 -4.93 -6.14 7.11
CA CYS A 110 -6.35 -6.19 6.74
C CYS A 110 -7.24 -6.31 7.98
N GLU A 111 -6.86 -7.14 8.92
CA GLU A 111 -7.61 -7.33 10.17
C GLU A 111 -7.66 -6.03 10.97
N THR A 112 -6.54 -5.35 11.08
CA THR A 112 -6.46 -4.08 11.80
C THR A 112 -7.35 -3.03 11.16
N LEU A 113 -7.30 -2.90 9.84
CA LEU A 113 -8.17 -1.97 9.12
C LEU A 113 -9.64 -2.31 9.32
N ASN A 114 -9.97 -3.59 9.24
CA ASN A 114 -11.35 -4.05 9.38
C ASN A 114 -11.90 -3.74 10.78
N GLN A 115 -11.06 -3.76 11.81
CA GLN A 115 -11.48 -3.38 13.15
C GLN A 115 -11.78 -1.88 13.25
N ILE A 116 -11.12 -1.07 12.45
CA ILE A 116 -11.31 0.38 12.46
C ILE A 116 -12.59 0.77 11.74
N ILE A 117 -12.84 0.23 10.58
CA ILE A 117 -13.96 0.63 9.73
C ILE A 117 -15.09 -0.40 9.64
N GLU A 118 -14.88 -1.60 10.17
CA GLU A 118 -15.90 -2.63 10.30
C GLU A 118 -16.71 -2.92 9.02
N ILE A 119 -16.03 -2.94 7.89
CA ILE A 119 -16.67 -3.27 6.62
C ILE A 119 -16.82 -4.78 6.52
N GLY A 120 -18.00 -5.22 6.13
CA GLY A 120 -18.24 -6.63 5.92
C GLY A 120 -18.33 -7.41 7.22
N ALA A 121 -19.09 -6.90 8.13
CA ALA A 121 -19.32 -7.55 9.43
C ALA A 121 -19.88 -8.95 9.26
#